data_8c27542cfbc1bb5af325441e9d4062a4
#
_entry.id   8c27542cfbc1bb5af325441e9d4062a4
#
_cell.length_a   1.000
_cell.length_b   1.000
_cell.length_c   1.000
_cell.angle_alpha   90.00
_cell.angle_beta   90.00
_cell.angle_gamma   90.00
#
_symmetry.space_group_name_H-M   'P 1'
#
loop_
_entity.id
_entity.type
_entity.pdbx_description
1 polymer ?
#
loop_
_entity_poly.entity_id
_entity_poly.type
_entity_poly.pdbx_seq_one_letter_code
_entity_poly.pdbx_strand_id
1 'polypeptide(L)'
;PVSKEDMDKRGWKQLDFLYIVGDAYVDHPSFGHAIISRVLESHGYKVGIVALPDWHKIDDFVRMGRPKLGVLVSAGNIDSMVNHYTAAKKRRHDDMYAPGGKGGMRPDRATLVYCNRIKEALICRYLSAELRQVLEDLLIMIIGMIRLDVRFCLTLVQVF
;
A
#
# COMPACT_ATOMS: atom_id res chain seq x y z
N PRO A 1 11.25 -4.86 -2.77
CA PRO A 1 12.11 -3.81 -2.24
C PRO A 1 11.32 -2.75 -1.48
N VAL A 2 11.90 -2.23 -0.43
CA VAL A 2 11.35 -1.16 0.43
C VAL A 2 12.14 0.15 0.30
N SER A 3 13.25 0.11 -0.40
CA SER A 3 14.10 1.27 -0.68
C SER A 3 14.58 1.28 -2.13
N LYS A 4 15.09 2.43 -2.56
CA LYS A 4 15.69 2.58 -3.89
C LYS A 4 16.98 1.76 -4.03
N GLU A 5 17.74 1.65 -2.95
CA GLU A 5 18.95 0.81 -2.89
C GLU A 5 18.64 -0.67 -3.09
N ASP A 6 17.49 -1.15 -2.58
CA ASP A 6 17.03 -2.52 -2.82
C ASP A 6 16.61 -2.75 -4.27
N MET A 7 16.08 -1.71 -4.93
CA MET A 7 15.79 -1.76 -6.36
C MET A 7 17.08 -1.87 -7.17
N ASP A 8 18.07 -1.05 -6.83
CA ASP A 8 19.38 -1.03 -7.51
C ASP A 8 20.11 -2.37 -7.34
N LYS A 9 20.07 -2.99 -6.15
CA LYS A 9 20.62 -4.34 -5.92
C LYS A 9 19.95 -5.41 -6.76
N ARG A 10 18.66 -5.24 -7.09
CA ARG A 10 17.90 -6.14 -7.98
C ARG A 10 18.04 -5.77 -9.46
N GLY A 11 18.75 -4.71 -9.80
CA GLY A 11 18.87 -4.19 -11.17
C GLY A 11 17.57 -3.61 -11.72
N TRP A 12 16.67 -3.15 -10.84
CA TRP A 12 15.37 -2.62 -11.23
C TRP A 12 15.43 -1.10 -11.38
N LYS A 13 15.31 -0.63 -12.61
CA LYS A 13 15.26 0.81 -12.92
C LYS A 13 13.88 1.43 -12.65
N GLN A 14 12.82 0.63 -12.77
CA GLN A 14 11.44 1.05 -12.59
C GLN A 14 10.60 -0.09 -12.03
N LEU A 15 9.62 0.27 -11.18
CA LEU A 15 8.63 -0.65 -10.63
C LEU A 15 7.44 -0.80 -11.58
N ASP A 16 6.80 -1.95 -11.55
CA ASP A 16 5.50 -2.15 -12.19
C ASP A 16 4.39 -1.67 -11.26
N PHE A 17 4.45 -2.05 -9.99
CA PHE A 17 3.52 -1.60 -8.97
C PHE A 17 4.24 -0.95 -7.79
N LEU A 18 3.62 0.09 -7.25
CA LEU A 18 4.00 0.67 -5.96
C LEU A 18 2.90 0.35 -4.94
N TYR A 19 3.25 -0.28 -3.83
CA TYR A 19 2.32 -0.62 -2.77
C TYR A 19 2.55 0.29 -1.56
N ILE A 20 1.55 1.09 -1.23
CA ILE A 20 1.58 2.01 -0.09
C ILE A 20 0.73 1.43 1.03
N VAL A 21 1.32 1.31 2.21
CA VAL A 21 0.69 0.68 3.36
C VAL A 21 0.81 1.56 4.61
N GLY A 22 -0.27 1.60 5.40
CA GLY A 22 -0.33 2.40 6.63
C GLY A 22 0.40 1.78 7.83
N ASP A 23 0.83 0.53 7.73
CA ASP A 23 1.60 -0.15 8.77
C ASP A 23 3.10 -0.08 8.50
N ALA A 24 3.92 -0.28 9.54
CA ALA A 24 5.34 -0.59 9.38
C ALA A 24 5.52 -1.88 8.56
N TYR A 25 6.62 -1.97 7.82
CA TYR A 25 6.89 -3.15 7.01
C TYR A 25 7.25 -4.36 7.89
N VAL A 26 6.48 -5.43 7.72
CA VAL A 26 6.78 -6.75 8.31
C VAL A 26 6.58 -7.80 7.21
N ASP A 27 7.66 -8.54 6.90
CA ASP A 27 7.61 -9.63 5.91
C ASP A 27 7.11 -10.92 6.58
N HIS A 28 5.82 -10.98 6.83
CA HIS A 28 5.18 -12.12 7.46
C HIS A 28 3.80 -12.38 6.82
N PRO A 29 3.38 -13.65 6.65
CA PRO A 29 2.11 -13.99 6.00
C PRO A 29 0.86 -13.50 6.71
N SER A 30 0.95 -13.04 7.95
CA SER A 30 -0.17 -12.36 8.63
C SER A 30 -0.41 -10.94 8.13
N PHE A 31 0.50 -10.38 7.32
CA PHE A 31 0.40 -9.03 6.80
C PHE A 31 0.05 -9.07 5.30
N GLY A 32 -1.09 -8.48 4.93
CA GLY A 32 -1.57 -8.53 3.55
C GLY A 32 -0.63 -7.91 2.53
N HIS A 33 0.11 -6.87 2.89
CA HIS A 33 1.09 -6.28 1.99
C HIS A 33 2.24 -7.25 1.66
N ALA A 34 2.63 -8.11 2.58
CA ALA A 34 3.65 -9.13 2.33
C ALA A 34 3.12 -10.20 1.36
N ILE A 35 1.90 -10.73 1.60
CA ILE A 35 1.30 -11.74 0.72
C ILE A 35 1.08 -11.20 -0.69
N ILE A 36 0.42 -10.03 -0.80
CA ILE A 36 0.06 -9.45 -2.10
C ILE A 36 1.32 -9.13 -2.92
N SER A 37 2.35 -8.54 -2.30
CA SER A 37 3.58 -8.25 -3.00
C SER A 37 4.30 -9.52 -3.47
N ARG A 38 4.30 -10.61 -2.68
CA ARG A 38 4.88 -11.89 -3.07
C ARG A 38 4.11 -12.56 -4.20
N VAL A 39 2.78 -12.50 -4.16
CA VAL A 39 1.94 -13.02 -5.25
C VAL A 39 2.23 -12.27 -6.55
N LEU A 40 2.28 -10.94 -6.52
CA LEU A 40 2.62 -10.14 -7.68
C LEU A 40 4.05 -10.43 -8.19
N GLU A 41 5.04 -10.55 -7.28
CA GLU A 41 6.41 -10.92 -7.65
C GLU A 41 6.47 -12.32 -8.28
N SER A 42 5.69 -13.29 -7.79
CA SER A 42 5.63 -14.65 -8.39
C SER A 42 5.08 -14.66 -9.82
N HIS A 43 4.28 -13.66 -10.19
CA HIS A 43 3.80 -13.44 -11.56
C HIS A 43 4.75 -12.57 -12.40
N GLY A 44 5.95 -12.26 -11.89
CA GLY A 44 6.98 -11.54 -12.63
C GLY A 44 6.88 -10.01 -12.54
N TYR A 45 5.96 -9.46 -11.74
CA TYR A 45 5.86 -8.01 -11.56
C TYR A 45 6.90 -7.49 -10.57
N LYS A 46 7.42 -6.29 -10.83
CA LYS A 46 8.34 -5.57 -9.96
C LYS A 46 7.53 -4.73 -8.98
N VAL A 47 7.46 -5.15 -7.72
CA VAL A 47 6.65 -4.49 -6.70
C VAL A 47 7.54 -3.80 -5.68
N GLY A 48 7.35 -2.48 -5.49
CA GLY A 48 7.99 -1.72 -4.41
C GLY A 48 6.99 -1.43 -3.31
N ILE A 49 7.44 -1.42 -2.05
CA ILE A 49 6.60 -1.17 -0.89
C ILE A 49 7.05 0.12 -0.20
N VAL A 50 6.11 1.04 -0.01
CA VAL A 50 6.26 2.23 0.84
C VAL A 50 5.42 2.01 2.09
N ALA A 51 6.09 1.62 3.17
CA ALA A 51 5.46 1.38 4.45
C ALA A 51 5.44 2.65 5.29
N LEU A 52 4.30 2.94 5.91
CA LEU A 52 4.06 4.04 6.83
C LEU A 52 4.67 5.38 6.32
N PRO A 53 4.24 5.88 5.13
CA PRO A 53 4.76 7.12 4.59
C PRO A 53 4.41 8.31 5.49
N ASP A 54 5.32 9.28 5.57
CA ASP A 54 5.00 10.58 6.16
C ASP A 54 3.98 11.31 5.27
N TRP A 55 2.70 11.23 5.63
CA TRP A 55 1.60 11.78 4.84
C TRP A 55 1.59 13.31 4.73
N HIS A 56 2.43 14.00 5.50
CA HIS A 56 2.66 15.44 5.37
C HIS A 56 3.60 15.77 4.21
N LYS A 57 4.43 14.81 3.77
CA LYS A 57 5.44 15.00 2.71
C LYS A 57 5.09 14.20 1.46
N ILE A 58 4.92 14.90 0.34
CA ILE A 58 4.67 14.26 -0.95
C ILE A 58 5.86 13.40 -1.40
N ASP A 59 7.08 13.84 -1.09
CA ASP A 59 8.32 13.15 -1.49
C ASP A 59 8.40 11.71 -0.99
N ASP A 60 7.78 11.42 0.16
CA ASP A 60 7.77 10.07 0.72
C ASP A 60 6.98 9.08 -0.13
N PHE A 61 5.94 9.56 -0.82
CA PHE A 61 5.12 8.75 -1.73
C PHE A 61 5.80 8.48 -3.08
N VAL A 62 6.76 9.29 -3.47
CA VAL A 62 7.52 9.16 -4.73
C VAL A 62 8.95 8.68 -4.53
N ARG A 63 9.36 8.37 -3.31
CA ARG A 63 10.73 7.96 -2.99
C ARG A 63 11.23 6.75 -3.79
N MET A 64 10.32 5.86 -4.21
CA MET A 64 10.61 4.68 -5.04
C MET A 64 10.52 4.96 -6.56
N GLY A 65 10.18 6.18 -6.93
CA GLY A 65 9.94 6.57 -8.31
C GLY A 65 8.52 6.22 -8.78
N ARG A 66 8.24 6.56 -10.04
CA ARG A 66 6.93 6.37 -10.66
C ARG A 66 6.74 4.92 -11.11
N PRO A 67 5.69 4.21 -10.67
CA PRO A 67 5.40 2.87 -11.15
C PRO A 67 4.89 2.90 -12.61
N LYS A 68 5.07 1.81 -13.31
CA LYS A 68 4.65 1.66 -14.71
C LYS A 68 3.15 1.40 -14.84
N LEU A 69 2.60 0.55 -13.98
CA LEU A 69 1.23 0.05 -14.09
C LEU A 69 0.27 0.73 -13.12
N GLY A 70 0.65 0.91 -11.86
CA GLY A 70 -0.25 1.52 -10.91
C GLY A 70 0.26 1.52 -9.46
N VAL A 71 -0.60 2.05 -8.58
CA VAL A 71 -0.35 2.12 -7.14
C VAL A 71 -1.44 1.37 -6.38
N LEU A 72 -1.02 0.49 -5.49
CA LEU A 72 -1.89 -0.21 -4.55
C LEU A 72 -1.84 0.53 -3.22
N VAL A 73 -2.99 0.70 -2.58
CA VAL A 73 -3.08 1.43 -1.30
C VAL A 73 -3.82 0.59 -0.28
N SER A 74 -3.26 0.49 0.91
CA SER A 74 -3.88 -0.18 2.05
C SER A 74 -3.75 0.68 3.31
N ALA A 75 -4.78 0.69 4.15
CA ALA A 75 -4.73 1.31 5.47
C ALA A 75 -3.80 0.55 6.45
N GLY A 76 -3.47 -0.69 6.13
CA GLY A 76 -2.76 -1.62 6.99
C GLY A 76 -3.65 -2.77 7.48
N ASN A 77 -3.22 -3.49 8.50
CA ASN A 77 -3.94 -4.64 9.08
C ASN A 77 -5.26 -4.25 9.74
N ILE A 78 -5.32 -3.04 10.29
CA ILE A 78 -6.51 -2.50 10.94
C ILE A 78 -6.81 -1.13 10.34
N ASP A 79 -8.09 -0.83 10.16
CA ASP A 79 -8.53 0.52 9.77
C ASP A 79 -8.00 1.57 10.74
N SER A 80 -7.53 2.69 10.18
CA SER A 80 -6.86 3.73 10.96
C SER A 80 -7.76 4.34 12.04
N MET A 81 -9.06 4.50 11.76
CA MET A 81 -10.00 5.03 12.76
C MET A 81 -10.19 4.05 13.93
N VAL A 82 -10.28 2.74 13.62
CA VAL A 82 -10.39 1.69 14.64
C VAL A 82 -9.12 1.62 15.48
N ASN A 83 -7.97 1.81 14.85
CA ASN A 83 -6.69 1.81 15.55
C ASN A 83 -6.48 3.05 16.42
N HIS A 84 -6.93 4.23 15.94
CA HIS A 84 -6.71 5.49 16.65
C HIS A 84 -7.70 5.78 17.77
N TYR A 85 -8.89 5.20 17.72
CA TYR A 85 -9.95 5.54 18.67
C TYR A 85 -10.51 4.31 19.38
N THR A 86 -10.90 4.51 20.63
CA THR A 86 -11.67 3.52 21.39
C THR A 86 -13.15 3.57 20.98
N ALA A 87 -13.95 2.58 21.41
CA ALA A 87 -15.41 2.61 21.24
C ALA A 87 -16.07 3.88 21.84
N ALA A 88 -15.47 4.43 22.89
CA ALA A 88 -15.90 5.69 23.51
C ALA A 88 -15.34 6.95 22.80
N LYS A 89 -14.82 6.81 21.57
CA LYS A 89 -14.24 7.90 20.76
C LYS A 89 -13.05 8.62 21.41
N LYS A 90 -12.42 8.01 22.41
CA LYS A 90 -11.17 8.54 22.99
C LYS A 90 -9.99 8.12 22.12
N ARG A 91 -9.07 9.06 21.84
CA ARG A 91 -7.87 8.79 21.07
C ARG A 91 -6.93 7.88 21.84
N ARG A 92 -6.39 6.87 21.16
CA ARG A 92 -5.33 6.00 21.69
C ARG A 92 -3.98 6.70 21.52
N HIS A 93 -3.08 6.46 22.46
CA HIS A 93 -1.72 6.99 22.42
C HIS A 93 -0.76 6.06 21.69
N ASP A 94 -1.10 4.76 21.63
CA ASP A 94 -0.25 3.71 21.09
C ASP A 94 -0.80 3.21 19.76
N ASP A 95 0.10 2.87 18.84
CA ASP A 95 -0.19 2.20 17.59
C ASP A 95 0.73 0.96 17.47
N MET A 96 0.16 -0.23 17.63
CA MET A 96 0.89 -1.50 17.59
C MET A 96 1.54 -1.78 16.23
N TYR A 97 1.08 -1.13 15.16
CA TYR A 97 1.57 -1.31 13.79
C TYR A 97 2.56 -0.21 13.37
N ALA A 98 2.88 0.71 14.26
CA ALA A 98 3.87 1.75 14.03
C ALA A 98 5.21 1.43 14.72
N PRO A 99 6.34 1.91 14.20
CA PRO A 99 7.64 1.72 14.80
C PRO A 99 7.69 2.29 16.23
N GLY A 100 8.13 1.47 17.18
CA GLY A 100 8.19 1.85 18.59
C GLY A 100 6.82 2.07 19.26
N GLY A 101 5.72 1.60 18.64
CA GLY A 101 4.38 1.72 19.21
C GLY A 101 3.83 3.16 19.22
N LYS A 102 4.45 4.09 18.48
CA LYS A 102 4.05 5.50 18.49
C LYS A 102 2.76 5.75 17.73
N GLY A 103 1.72 6.23 18.43
CA GLY A 103 0.49 6.66 17.81
C GLY A 103 0.63 7.96 17.02
N GLY A 104 -0.28 8.17 16.05
CA GLY A 104 -0.38 9.41 15.29
C GLY A 104 0.52 9.52 14.06
N MET A 105 1.26 8.46 13.70
CA MET A 105 2.11 8.45 12.51
C MET A 105 1.30 8.30 11.21
N ARG A 106 0.12 7.72 11.26
CA ARG A 106 -0.79 7.60 10.13
C ARG A 106 -1.99 8.55 10.28
N PRO A 107 -2.64 8.99 9.20
CA PRO A 107 -3.86 9.80 9.28
C PRO A 107 -5.07 8.94 9.69
N ASP A 108 -6.11 9.58 10.23
CA ASP A 108 -7.34 8.90 10.67
C ASP A 108 -8.04 8.14 9.55
N ARG A 109 -7.97 8.64 8.32
CA ARG A 109 -8.49 7.99 7.10
C ARG A 109 -7.33 7.72 6.14
N ALA A 110 -6.46 6.78 6.52
CA ALA A 110 -5.20 6.54 5.83
C ALA A 110 -5.39 6.28 4.33
N THR A 111 -6.30 5.39 3.94
CA THR A 111 -6.55 5.08 2.52
C THR A 111 -6.91 6.33 1.73
N LEU A 112 -7.86 7.14 2.21
CA LEU A 112 -8.32 8.34 1.53
C LEU A 112 -7.20 9.39 1.40
N VAL A 113 -6.47 9.63 2.47
CA VAL A 113 -5.37 10.60 2.49
C VAL A 113 -4.25 10.14 1.57
N TYR A 114 -3.85 8.87 1.64
CA TYR A 114 -2.81 8.32 0.76
C TYR A 114 -3.19 8.38 -0.70
N CYS A 115 -4.45 8.05 -1.05
CA CYS A 115 -4.96 8.18 -2.41
C CYS A 115 -4.86 9.61 -2.93
N ASN A 116 -5.23 10.60 -2.11
CA ASN A 116 -5.13 12.01 -2.50
C ASN A 116 -3.66 12.44 -2.68
N ARG A 117 -2.76 12.04 -1.76
CA ARG A 117 -1.33 12.32 -1.89
C ARG A 117 -0.71 11.69 -3.14
N ILE A 118 -1.12 10.47 -3.48
CA ILE A 118 -0.68 9.80 -4.70
C ILE A 118 -1.18 10.52 -5.95
N LYS A 119 -2.45 10.97 -5.95
CA LYS A 119 -2.98 11.76 -7.06
C LYS A 119 -2.20 13.06 -7.25
N GLU A 120 -1.82 13.72 -6.17
CA GLU A 120 -0.98 14.92 -6.22
C GLU A 120 0.43 14.61 -6.73
N ALA A 121 1.04 13.50 -6.27
CA ALA A 121 2.41 13.14 -6.58
C ALA A 121 2.60 12.46 -7.94
N LEU A 122 1.65 11.63 -8.33
CA LEU A 122 1.71 10.78 -9.50
C LEU A 122 0.51 11.07 -10.40
N ILE A 123 0.68 11.97 -11.37
CA ILE A 123 -0.28 12.09 -12.48
C ILE A 123 -0.13 10.84 -13.34
N CYS A 124 -0.71 9.73 -12.90
CA CYS A 124 -0.77 8.49 -13.67
C CYS A 124 -1.81 8.64 -14.78
N ARG A 125 -1.37 9.04 -15.97
CA ARG A 125 -2.16 8.96 -17.18
C ARG A 125 -2.04 7.56 -17.77
N TYR A 126 -3.19 6.95 -18.02
CA TYR A 126 -3.48 5.78 -18.87
C TYR A 126 -3.07 4.40 -18.31
N LEU A 127 -4.08 3.71 -17.79
CA LEU A 127 -4.18 2.27 -17.95
C LEU A 127 -4.86 1.99 -19.29
N SER A 128 -4.21 1.23 -20.17
CA SER A 128 -4.87 0.71 -21.37
C SER A 128 -6.00 -0.24 -20.98
N ALA A 129 -7.00 -0.43 -21.85
CA ALA A 129 -8.12 -1.34 -21.58
C ALA A 129 -7.66 -2.78 -21.26
N GLU A 130 -6.59 -3.25 -21.86
CA GLU A 130 -5.98 -4.56 -21.61
C GLU A 130 -5.38 -4.65 -20.20
N LEU A 131 -4.75 -3.60 -19.71
CA LEU A 131 -4.21 -3.55 -18.35
C LEU A 131 -5.31 -3.54 -17.29
N ARG A 132 -6.46 -2.92 -17.59
CA ARG A 132 -7.63 -2.95 -16.72
C ARG A 132 -8.12 -4.39 -16.54
N GLN A 133 -8.22 -5.17 -17.61
CA GLN A 133 -8.65 -6.55 -17.56
C GLN A 133 -7.70 -7.41 -16.70
N VAL A 134 -6.39 -7.29 -16.93
CA VAL A 134 -5.37 -8.00 -16.12
C VAL A 134 -5.45 -7.63 -14.64
N LEU A 135 -5.70 -6.35 -14.32
CA LEU A 135 -5.87 -5.90 -12.93
C LEU A 135 -7.17 -6.40 -12.30
N GLU A 136 -8.26 -6.45 -13.06
CA GLU A 136 -9.53 -7.01 -12.61
C GLU A 136 -9.40 -8.51 -12.35
N ASP A 137 -8.78 -9.27 -13.25
CA ASP A 137 -8.55 -10.69 -13.08
C ASP A 137 -7.64 -10.99 -11.89
N LEU A 138 -6.58 -10.18 -11.71
CA LEU A 138 -5.68 -10.28 -10.56
C LEU A 138 -6.39 -9.92 -9.26
N LEU A 139 -7.24 -8.88 -9.27
CA LEU A 139 -8.05 -8.47 -8.13
C LEU A 139 -9.05 -9.56 -7.73
N ILE A 140 -9.71 -10.18 -8.71
CA ILE A 140 -10.63 -11.31 -8.49
C ILE A 140 -9.88 -12.49 -7.89
N MET A 141 -8.67 -12.80 -8.39
CA MET A 141 -7.83 -13.85 -7.84
C MET A 141 -7.42 -13.54 -6.40
N ILE A 142 -6.96 -12.32 -6.12
CA ILE A 142 -6.57 -11.86 -4.78
C ILE A 142 -7.77 -11.87 -3.83
N ILE A 143 -8.93 -11.36 -4.25
CA ILE A 143 -10.17 -11.40 -3.46
C ILE A 143 -10.62 -12.85 -3.22
N GLY A 144 -10.45 -13.72 -4.21
CA GLY A 144 -10.70 -15.16 -4.07
C GLY A 144 -9.80 -15.82 -3.02
N MET A 145 -8.53 -15.44 -2.97
CA MET A 145 -7.58 -15.90 -1.94
C MET A 145 -7.87 -15.29 -0.56
N ILE A 146 -8.30 -14.02 -0.50
CA ILE A 146 -8.61 -13.28 0.74
C ILE A 146 -9.97 -13.69 1.33
N ARG A 147 -10.88 -14.27 0.55
CA ARG A 147 -12.14 -14.84 1.07
C ARG A 147 -11.93 -15.92 2.14
N LEU A 148 -10.69 -16.40 2.28
CA LEU A 148 -10.29 -17.30 3.37
C LEU A 148 -9.85 -16.56 4.64
N ASP A 149 -9.64 -15.22 4.59
CA ASP A 149 -9.22 -14.46 5.77
C ASP A 149 -9.87 -13.06 5.81
N VAL A 150 -10.87 -12.91 6.68
CA VAL A 150 -11.97 -11.92 6.67
C VAL A 150 -11.57 -10.49 7.08
N ARG A 151 -10.34 -10.00 6.90
CA ARG A 151 -9.95 -8.70 7.48
C ARG A 151 -9.21 -7.68 6.60
N PHE A 152 -9.29 -7.78 5.28
CA PHE A 152 -8.59 -6.82 4.42
C PHE A 152 -9.54 -5.94 3.61
N CYS A 153 -9.53 -4.63 3.89
CA CYS A 153 -10.12 -3.61 3.03
C CYS A 153 -9.02 -3.11 2.08
N LEU A 154 -8.96 -3.66 0.88
CA LEU A 154 -8.06 -3.25 -0.18
C LEU A 154 -8.83 -2.32 -1.12
N THR A 155 -8.42 -1.05 -1.17
CA THR A 155 -8.99 -0.10 -2.13
C THR A 155 -7.98 0.08 -3.26
N LEU A 156 -8.35 -0.43 -4.44
CA LEU A 156 -7.61 -0.13 -5.66
C LEU A 156 -8.02 1.27 -6.12
N VAL A 157 -7.11 2.22 -6.06
CA VAL A 157 -7.36 3.54 -6.61
C VAL A 157 -6.98 3.53 -8.07
N GLN A 158 -8.00 3.46 -8.92
CA GLN A 158 -7.85 3.79 -10.33
C GLN A 158 -7.56 5.29 -10.45
N VAL A 159 -6.35 5.64 -10.80
CA VAL A 159 -5.99 7.01 -11.15
C VAL A 159 -6.23 7.15 -12.65
N PHE A 160 -7.42 7.68 -13.01
CA PHE A 160 -7.74 8.11 -14.36
C PHE A 160 -7.07 9.45 -14.69
#